data_07a0e6be9411a3514417938209f37859
#
_entry.id   07a0e6be9411a3514417938209f37859
#
_cell.length_a   1.000
_cell.length_b   1.000
_cell.length_c   1.000
_cell.angle_alpha   90.00
_cell.angle_beta   90.00
_cell.angle_gamma   90.00
#
_symmetry.space_group_name_H-M   'P 1'
#
loop_
_entity.id
_entity.type
_entity.pdbx_description
1 polymer ?
#
loop_
_entity_poly.entity_id
_entity_poly.type
_entity_poly.pdbx_seq_one_letter_code
_entity_poly.pdbx_strand_id
1 'polypeptide(L)'
;TFSMFMLVMSNNFMQLFFGWEAVGLVSYLLIGFWHHKESAVEANLKAFLVNRVGDFGFLLGIGLVLAFSGSLDYMEVFSSLDKVVGQSLWGADLITVICLLLFVGAMGKSAQVPLHVWLPGSMEGPTPISALIHAATMVTAGIFMVSRMSPMFELSDVALTVVMVIGAITALFMGLLGIVQNDIKKVVAYSTLSQLGYMTVALGVSAYSVAIFHLMTHAFFKALLFLGAGSVIVAMHHEQDIRKMGGLRKKMPITYWTGLIGTLALIGFPGFAGFYSKDMIIEAVHFSSLPYADWVYYAVVAGVFITAFYSFRMFFLVFHGESRVDPHTEEHLHESAPSITFPLIALAIPSAVIGYLTIDPMLFNGWLDNAITIDAAKHASMTELSKMFHGAAAMIPHAVYTVPFWMMVGGIAAAWVFSLYRTQWATWVQSKFQGINYILESLYGFDRFNEIVFVSGIKKLGNFLWKVSDAGLIDKMVVNGSARMVGFIGSVVRPIQTGYVYHYAFFMIFSLLIILTWVLFAGDNPLLQIEF
;
A
#
# COMPACT_ATOMS: atom_id res chain seq x y z
N THR A 1 -3.41 6.90 15.02
CA THR A 1 -2.56 8.06 15.33
C THR A 1 -1.36 7.64 16.19
N PHE A 2 -1.56 7.02 17.37
CA PHE A 2 -0.46 6.62 18.26
C PHE A 2 0.61 5.78 17.52
N SER A 3 0.20 4.74 16.78
CA SER A 3 1.12 3.88 16.02
C SER A 3 1.94 4.66 14.99
N MET A 4 1.32 5.67 14.36
CA MET A 4 2.03 6.54 13.42
C MET A 4 3.05 7.44 14.10
N PHE A 5 2.76 7.95 15.31
CA PHE A 5 3.74 8.69 16.09
C PHE A 5 4.93 7.81 16.49
N MET A 6 4.69 6.57 16.92
CA MET A 6 5.76 5.59 17.20
C MET A 6 6.68 5.39 15.98
N LEU A 7 6.10 5.37 14.78
CA LEU A 7 6.84 5.24 13.54
C LEU A 7 7.66 6.50 13.23
N VAL A 8 7.03 7.68 13.24
CA VAL A 8 7.67 8.95 12.80
C VAL A 8 8.73 9.41 13.80
N MET A 9 8.52 9.17 15.10
CA MET A 9 9.46 9.56 16.16
C MET A 9 10.61 8.56 16.36
N SER A 10 10.73 7.53 15.51
CA SER A 10 11.82 6.55 15.61
C SER A 10 13.18 7.18 15.27
N ASN A 11 14.22 6.75 15.98
CA ASN A 11 15.62 7.09 15.69
C ASN A 11 16.44 5.87 15.24
N ASN A 12 15.80 4.71 15.11
CA ASN A 12 16.44 3.47 14.66
C ASN A 12 15.47 2.62 13.84
N PHE A 13 16.01 1.70 13.04
CA PHE A 13 15.23 0.82 12.16
C PHE A 13 14.30 -0.13 12.91
N MET A 14 14.66 -0.59 14.11
CA MET A 14 13.84 -1.50 14.90
C MET A 14 12.57 -0.79 15.40
N GLN A 15 12.71 0.40 15.97
CA GLN A 15 11.58 1.20 16.43
C GLN A 15 10.69 1.62 15.26
N LEU A 16 11.30 1.98 14.12
CA LEU A 16 10.57 2.26 12.88
C LEU A 16 9.71 1.06 12.49
N PHE A 17 10.29 -0.16 12.50
CA PHE A 17 9.59 -1.38 12.16
C PHE A 17 8.45 -1.70 13.14
N PHE A 18 8.63 -1.51 14.43
CA PHE A 18 7.55 -1.65 15.42
C PHE A 18 6.37 -0.73 15.12
N GLY A 19 6.64 0.55 14.86
CA GLY A 19 5.60 1.51 14.47
C GLY A 19 4.93 1.12 13.15
N TRP A 20 5.71 0.62 12.19
CA TRP A 20 5.26 0.13 10.88
C TRP A 20 4.28 -1.04 10.98
N GLU A 21 4.60 -2.01 11.81
CA GLU A 21 3.75 -3.16 12.10
C GLU A 21 2.49 -2.77 12.87
N ALA A 22 2.62 -1.90 13.87
CA ALA A 22 1.50 -1.40 14.64
C ALA A 22 0.49 -0.64 13.76
N VAL A 23 0.95 0.18 12.81
CA VAL A 23 0.09 0.85 11.82
C VAL A 23 -0.61 -0.18 10.93
N GLY A 24 0.08 -1.25 10.52
CA GLY A 24 -0.50 -2.35 9.75
C GLY A 24 -1.62 -3.07 10.49
N LEU A 25 -1.39 -3.43 11.75
CA LEU A 25 -2.39 -4.09 12.61
C LEU A 25 -3.61 -3.18 12.85
N VAL A 26 -3.38 -1.92 13.19
CA VAL A 26 -4.47 -0.96 13.44
C VAL A 26 -5.30 -0.74 12.17
N SER A 27 -4.68 -0.67 10.99
CA SER A 27 -5.41 -0.53 9.74
C SER A 27 -6.30 -1.75 9.44
N TYR A 28 -5.82 -2.96 9.71
CA TYR A 28 -6.61 -4.19 9.62
C TYR A 28 -7.89 -4.10 10.48
N LEU A 29 -7.74 -3.69 11.76
CA LEU A 29 -8.87 -3.54 12.68
C LEU A 29 -9.84 -2.44 12.23
N LEU A 30 -9.33 -1.33 11.72
CA LEU A 30 -10.12 -0.19 11.28
C LEU A 30 -10.90 -0.48 9.97
N ILE A 31 -10.30 -1.17 9.01
CA ILE A 31 -10.97 -1.58 7.77
C ILE A 31 -12.06 -2.60 8.09
N GLY A 32 -11.76 -3.56 8.97
CA GLY A 32 -12.70 -4.58 9.43
C GLY A 32 -13.67 -4.12 10.54
N PHE A 33 -13.90 -2.82 10.72
CA PHE A 33 -14.77 -2.27 11.76
C PHE A 33 -16.16 -2.92 11.73
N TRP A 34 -16.73 -3.10 10.56
CA TRP A 34 -17.99 -3.83 10.37
C TRP A 34 -17.74 -5.31 10.07
N HIS A 35 -17.11 -6.00 11.02
CA HIS A 35 -16.72 -7.41 10.92
C HIS A 35 -17.85 -8.40 10.63
N HIS A 36 -19.11 -7.99 10.78
CA HIS A 36 -20.29 -8.77 10.39
C HIS A 36 -20.58 -8.75 8.88
N LYS A 37 -19.93 -7.84 8.12
CA LYS A 37 -20.03 -7.79 6.66
C LYS A 37 -18.88 -8.59 6.04
N GLU A 38 -19.20 -9.55 5.19
CA GLU A 38 -18.21 -10.39 4.49
C GLU A 38 -17.25 -9.55 3.65
N SER A 39 -17.78 -8.53 2.95
CA SER A 39 -16.95 -7.59 2.16
C SER A 39 -15.89 -6.86 3.00
N ALA A 40 -16.23 -6.47 4.24
CA ALA A 40 -15.27 -5.82 5.13
C ALA A 40 -14.21 -6.80 5.66
N VAL A 41 -14.58 -8.06 5.90
CA VAL A 41 -13.65 -9.13 6.31
C VAL A 41 -12.70 -9.49 5.17
N GLU A 42 -13.18 -9.59 3.94
CA GLU A 42 -12.33 -9.82 2.77
C GLU A 42 -11.38 -8.64 2.53
N ALA A 43 -11.89 -7.42 2.63
CA ALA A 43 -11.10 -6.20 2.42
C ALA A 43 -9.98 -6.04 3.45
N ASN A 44 -10.25 -6.29 4.75
CA ASN A 44 -9.23 -6.15 5.78
C ASN A 44 -8.17 -7.26 5.68
N LEU A 45 -8.57 -8.50 5.36
CA LEU A 45 -7.64 -9.60 5.13
C LEU A 45 -6.73 -9.32 3.94
N LYS A 46 -7.31 -8.85 2.82
CA LYS A 46 -6.56 -8.43 1.63
C LYS A 46 -5.56 -7.33 1.97
N ALA A 47 -5.99 -6.30 2.70
CA ALA A 47 -5.12 -5.20 3.11
C ALA A 47 -3.97 -5.71 3.99
N PHE A 48 -4.24 -6.58 4.95
CA PHE A 48 -3.22 -7.13 5.82
C PHE A 48 -2.20 -7.97 5.05
N LEU A 49 -2.65 -8.91 4.22
CA LEU A 49 -1.77 -9.82 3.46
C LEU A 49 -0.88 -9.08 2.45
N VAL A 50 -1.45 -8.13 1.70
CA VAL A 50 -0.67 -7.36 0.72
C VAL A 50 0.38 -6.49 1.40
N ASN A 51 0.03 -5.85 2.53
CA ASN A 51 1.00 -5.10 3.32
C ASN A 51 2.10 -6.00 3.88
N ARG A 52 1.77 -7.23 4.30
CA ARG A 52 2.73 -8.20 4.82
C ARG A 52 3.79 -8.60 3.78
N VAL A 53 3.43 -8.65 2.49
CA VAL A 53 4.41 -8.85 1.41
C VAL A 53 5.42 -7.68 1.38
N GLY A 54 4.94 -6.44 1.50
CA GLY A 54 5.81 -5.27 1.63
C GLY A 54 6.69 -5.31 2.88
N ASP A 55 6.09 -5.65 4.03
CA ASP A 55 6.77 -5.72 5.32
C ASP A 55 7.91 -6.75 5.32
N PHE A 56 7.74 -7.87 4.59
CA PHE A 56 8.79 -8.87 4.42
C PHE A 56 10.00 -8.31 3.67
N GLY A 57 9.78 -7.59 2.57
CA GLY A 57 10.86 -6.89 1.85
C GLY A 57 11.56 -5.87 2.76
N PHE A 58 10.79 -5.09 3.52
CA PHE A 58 11.30 -4.11 4.48
C PHE A 58 12.20 -4.76 5.54
N LEU A 59 11.76 -5.89 6.12
CA LEU A 59 12.52 -6.63 7.12
C LEU A 59 13.84 -7.18 6.56
N LEU A 60 13.83 -7.68 5.33
CA LEU A 60 15.06 -8.13 4.65
C LEU A 60 16.03 -6.96 4.44
N GLY A 61 15.53 -5.79 4.04
CA GLY A 61 16.35 -4.57 3.93
C GLY A 61 16.99 -4.18 5.25
N ILE A 62 16.22 -4.18 6.35
CA ILE A 62 16.73 -3.93 7.72
C ILE A 62 17.77 -4.97 8.11
N GLY A 63 17.55 -6.24 7.79
CA GLY A 63 18.49 -7.33 8.05
C GLY A 63 19.84 -7.12 7.36
N LEU A 64 19.82 -6.66 6.10
CA LEU A 64 21.05 -6.31 5.37
C LEU A 64 21.73 -5.08 5.97
N VAL A 65 20.97 -4.05 6.37
CA VAL A 65 21.54 -2.90 7.08
C VAL A 65 22.30 -3.38 8.33
N LEU A 66 21.68 -4.19 9.18
CA LEU A 66 22.32 -4.73 10.38
C LEU A 66 23.55 -5.56 10.06
N ALA A 67 23.47 -6.44 9.06
CA ALA A 67 24.54 -7.35 8.70
C ALA A 67 25.82 -6.64 8.23
N PHE A 68 25.68 -5.50 7.53
CA PHE A 68 26.79 -4.79 6.90
C PHE A 68 27.24 -3.53 7.64
N SER A 69 26.33 -2.82 8.34
CA SER A 69 26.69 -1.65 9.16
C SER A 69 27.03 -2.04 10.61
N GLY A 70 26.50 -3.17 11.11
CA GLY A 70 26.65 -3.61 12.49
C GLY A 70 25.72 -2.90 13.49
N SER A 71 24.86 -1.98 13.03
CA SER A 71 23.94 -1.21 13.86
C SER A 71 22.57 -1.04 13.18
N LEU A 72 21.58 -0.66 13.98
CA LEU A 72 20.25 -0.23 13.51
C LEU A 72 19.95 1.24 13.86
N ASP A 73 20.81 1.91 14.63
CA ASP A 73 20.70 3.34 14.93
C ASP A 73 20.99 4.17 13.66
N TYR A 74 20.13 5.16 13.38
CA TYR A 74 20.25 5.94 12.14
C TYR A 74 21.59 6.65 12.03
N MET A 75 22.07 7.27 13.10
CA MET A 75 23.32 8.04 13.08
C MET A 75 24.52 7.12 12.82
N GLU A 76 24.55 5.94 13.47
CA GLU A 76 25.61 4.95 13.27
C GLU A 76 25.58 4.35 11.88
N VAL A 77 24.38 4.01 11.37
CA VAL A 77 24.22 3.49 10.00
C VAL A 77 24.66 4.53 8.98
N PHE A 78 24.18 5.76 9.07
CA PHE A 78 24.52 6.81 8.09
C PHE A 78 26.00 7.18 8.12
N SER A 79 26.66 7.17 9.28
CA SER A 79 28.10 7.38 9.39
C SER A 79 28.95 6.21 8.88
N SER A 80 28.36 5.03 8.71
CA SER A 80 29.04 3.81 8.26
C SER A 80 28.78 3.43 6.81
N LEU A 81 28.07 4.27 6.04
CA LEU A 81 27.69 3.96 4.65
C LEU A 81 28.89 3.69 3.74
N ASP A 82 30.04 4.29 4.00
CA ASP A 82 31.30 4.02 3.28
C ASP A 82 31.69 2.54 3.31
N LYS A 83 31.29 1.80 4.35
CA LYS A 83 31.56 0.36 4.45
C LYS A 83 30.65 -0.48 3.55
N VAL A 84 29.49 0.07 3.15
CA VAL A 84 28.46 -0.59 2.33
C VAL A 84 28.66 -0.28 0.86
N VAL A 85 29.11 0.95 0.56
CA VAL A 85 29.36 1.42 -0.81
C VAL A 85 30.50 0.60 -1.43
N GLY A 86 30.29 0.17 -2.68
CA GLY A 86 31.26 -0.65 -3.41
C GLY A 86 31.23 -2.15 -3.10
N GLN A 87 30.41 -2.58 -2.11
CA GLN A 87 30.16 -3.99 -1.91
C GLN A 87 29.08 -4.52 -2.86
N SER A 88 29.16 -5.80 -3.21
CA SER A 88 28.17 -6.45 -4.06
C SER A 88 27.53 -7.65 -3.38
N LEU A 89 26.24 -7.83 -3.60
CA LEU A 89 25.46 -9.00 -3.19
C LEU A 89 24.88 -9.68 -4.44
N TRP A 90 25.30 -10.90 -4.73
CA TRP A 90 24.92 -11.65 -5.95
C TRP A 90 25.18 -10.90 -7.27
N GLY A 91 26.22 -10.08 -7.29
CA GLY A 91 26.58 -9.30 -8.48
C GLY A 91 25.85 -7.97 -8.64
N ALA A 92 24.93 -7.63 -7.74
CA ALA A 92 24.30 -6.33 -7.67
C ALA A 92 24.96 -5.46 -6.59
N ASP A 93 24.97 -4.16 -6.78
CA ASP A 93 25.46 -3.21 -5.79
C ASP A 93 24.63 -3.29 -4.50
N LEU A 94 25.29 -3.48 -3.35
CA LEU A 94 24.65 -3.78 -2.08
C LEU A 94 23.73 -2.65 -1.60
N ILE A 95 24.15 -1.38 -1.72
CA ILE A 95 23.30 -0.25 -1.30
C ILE A 95 22.03 -0.17 -2.15
N THR A 96 22.13 -0.48 -3.44
CA THR A 96 20.97 -0.57 -4.33
C THR A 96 20.00 -1.65 -3.88
N VAL A 97 20.49 -2.84 -3.53
CA VAL A 97 19.65 -3.94 -3.04
C VAL A 97 18.95 -3.54 -1.74
N ILE A 98 19.68 -2.94 -0.79
CA ILE A 98 19.10 -2.46 0.48
C ILE A 98 17.99 -1.43 0.21
N CYS A 99 18.26 -0.40 -0.58
CA CYS A 99 17.29 0.65 -0.91
C CYS A 99 16.02 0.08 -1.59
N LEU A 100 16.18 -0.84 -2.53
CA LEU A 100 15.05 -1.48 -3.21
C LEU A 100 14.22 -2.34 -2.25
N LEU A 101 14.84 -3.09 -1.34
CA LEU A 101 14.12 -3.87 -0.33
C LEU A 101 13.37 -2.99 0.67
N LEU A 102 13.96 -1.89 1.12
CA LEU A 102 13.27 -0.88 1.93
C LEU A 102 12.10 -0.27 1.15
N PHE A 103 12.30 0.02 -0.15
CA PHE A 103 11.25 0.55 -1.01
C PHE A 103 10.09 -0.43 -1.23
N VAL A 104 10.33 -1.74 -1.28
CA VAL A 104 9.24 -2.75 -1.31
C VAL A 104 8.33 -2.58 -0.09
N GLY A 105 8.88 -2.32 1.10
CA GLY A 105 8.09 -1.93 2.27
C GLY A 105 7.27 -0.67 2.05
N ALA A 106 7.89 0.38 1.49
CA ALA A 106 7.20 1.62 1.14
C ALA A 106 6.06 1.38 0.13
N MET A 107 6.27 0.52 -0.88
CA MET A 107 5.24 0.15 -1.86
C MET A 107 4.02 -0.48 -1.20
N GLY A 108 4.20 -1.30 -0.16
CA GLY A 108 3.10 -1.88 0.61
C GLY A 108 2.25 -0.81 1.31
N LYS A 109 2.85 -0.04 2.22
CA LYS A 109 2.12 0.97 3.02
C LYS A 109 1.62 2.14 2.17
N SER A 110 2.43 2.65 1.26
CA SER A 110 2.07 3.76 0.36
C SER A 110 1.37 3.30 -0.92
N ALA A 111 0.96 2.05 -0.97
CA ALA A 111 0.12 1.47 -2.02
C ALA A 111 0.61 1.81 -3.45
N GLN A 112 1.90 1.60 -3.72
CA GLN A 112 2.47 1.73 -5.06
C GLN A 112 2.26 0.45 -5.88
N VAL A 113 2.14 0.56 -7.19
CA VAL A 113 2.03 -0.60 -8.09
C VAL A 113 3.26 -1.51 -7.91
N PRO A 114 3.07 -2.85 -7.77
CA PRO A 114 1.83 -3.64 -7.85
C PRO A 114 1.10 -3.84 -6.50
N LEU A 115 1.62 -3.33 -5.37
CA LEU A 115 1.05 -3.55 -4.04
C LEU A 115 -0.09 -2.58 -3.67
N HIS A 116 -0.73 -1.93 -4.66
CA HIS A 116 -1.79 -0.93 -4.49
C HIS A 116 -3.20 -1.53 -4.27
N VAL A 117 -3.40 -2.80 -4.59
CA VAL A 117 -4.73 -3.45 -4.74
C VAL A 117 -5.57 -3.49 -3.46
N TRP A 118 -4.98 -3.28 -2.30
CA TRP A 118 -5.69 -3.29 -1.02
C TRP A 118 -6.42 -1.98 -0.71
N LEU A 119 -5.90 -0.84 -1.24
CA LEU A 119 -6.34 0.48 -0.81
C LEU A 119 -7.80 0.80 -1.22
N PRO A 120 -8.28 0.49 -2.45
CA PRO A 120 -9.69 0.71 -2.79
C PRO A 120 -10.66 -0.14 -1.96
N GLY A 121 -10.25 -1.34 -1.54
CA GLY A 121 -11.04 -2.20 -0.65
C GLY A 121 -11.17 -1.64 0.77
N SER A 122 -10.21 -0.84 1.23
CA SER A 122 -10.26 -0.21 2.56
C SER A 122 -11.43 0.78 2.73
N MET A 123 -12.13 1.14 1.63
CA MET A 123 -13.35 1.95 1.66
C MET A 123 -14.54 1.26 2.33
N GLU A 124 -14.47 -0.03 2.63
CA GLU A 124 -15.48 -0.74 3.44
C GLU A 124 -15.55 -0.22 4.89
N GLY A 125 -14.48 0.38 5.41
CA GLY A 125 -14.49 1.03 6.72
C GLY A 125 -15.33 2.31 6.76
N PRO A 126 -15.70 2.81 7.98
CA PRO A 126 -16.34 4.11 8.15
C PRO A 126 -15.57 5.27 7.54
N THR A 127 -16.28 6.26 6.97
CA THR A 127 -15.63 7.37 6.23
C THR A 127 -14.59 8.16 7.03
N PRO A 128 -14.77 8.46 8.35
CA PRO A 128 -13.72 9.10 9.14
C PRO A 128 -12.44 8.26 9.24
N ILE A 129 -12.57 6.93 9.26
CA ILE A 129 -11.42 6.01 9.22
C ILE A 129 -10.73 6.08 7.87
N SER A 130 -11.51 6.12 6.77
CA SER A 130 -10.94 6.32 5.42
C SER A 130 -10.17 7.64 5.34
N ALA A 131 -10.70 8.74 5.90
CA ALA A 131 -9.99 10.01 5.98
C ALA A 131 -8.66 9.88 6.74
N LEU A 132 -8.66 9.23 7.91
CA LEU A 132 -7.47 9.05 8.73
C LEU A 132 -6.39 8.22 8.03
N ILE A 133 -6.76 7.05 7.46
CA ILE A 133 -5.82 6.14 6.80
C ILE A 133 -5.19 6.78 5.57
N HIS A 134 -6.01 7.48 4.75
CA HIS A 134 -5.62 7.91 3.40
C HIS A 134 -5.09 9.34 3.31
N ALA A 135 -5.37 10.20 4.32
CA ALA A 135 -4.92 11.59 4.25
C ALA A 135 -3.50 11.76 4.82
N ALA A 136 -3.24 11.27 6.05
CA ALA A 136 -2.08 11.70 6.81
C ALA A 136 -1.34 10.59 7.57
N THR A 137 -1.83 9.33 7.57
CA THR A 137 -1.22 8.31 8.43
C THR A 137 -0.62 7.13 7.64
N MET A 138 -1.32 6.03 7.53
CA MET A 138 -0.75 4.77 7.03
C MET A 138 -0.10 4.91 5.64
N VAL A 139 -0.80 5.52 4.69
CA VAL A 139 -0.33 5.60 3.31
C VAL A 139 0.84 6.56 3.11
N THR A 140 1.12 7.42 4.09
CA THR A 140 2.25 8.36 4.06
C THR A 140 3.52 7.78 4.70
N ALA A 141 3.42 6.62 5.37
CA ALA A 141 4.53 5.98 6.05
C ALA A 141 5.70 5.63 5.13
N GLY A 142 5.42 5.15 3.91
CA GLY A 142 6.47 4.84 2.93
C GLY A 142 7.16 6.10 2.40
N ILE A 143 6.41 7.18 2.17
CA ILE A 143 6.97 8.47 1.77
C ILE A 143 7.90 9.02 2.86
N PHE A 144 7.46 8.98 4.11
CA PHE A 144 8.28 9.36 5.27
C PHE A 144 9.55 8.52 5.35
N MET A 145 9.44 7.18 5.26
CA MET A 145 10.57 6.28 5.40
C MET A 145 11.64 6.54 4.33
N VAL A 146 11.26 6.65 3.07
CA VAL A 146 12.23 6.94 1.99
C VAL A 146 12.87 8.31 2.19
N SER A 147 12.12 9.34 2.59
CA SER A 147 12.67 10.66 2.91
C SER A 147 13.66 10.61 4.07
N ARG A 148 13.35 9.84 5.13
CA ARG A 148 14.23 9.67 6.29
C ARG A 148 15.52 8.92 5.94
N MET A 149 15.43 7.99 4.98
CA MET A 149 16.57 7.20 4.48
C MET A 149 17.26 7.87 3.28
N SER A 150 17.02 9.16 3.04
CA SER A 150 17.66 9.90 1.95
C SER A 150 19.19 9.70 1.88
N PRO A 151 19.97 9.67 2.99
CA PRO A 151 21.43 9.43 2.91
C PRO A 151 21.79 8.11 2.21
N MET A 152 20.91 7.10 2.28
CA MET A 152 21.13 5.82 1.62
C MET A 152 20.67 5.86 0.15
N PHE A 153 19.48 6.42 -0.12
CA PHE A 153 18.92 6.49 -1.47
C PHE A 153 19.77 7.37 -2.42
N GLU A 154 20.37 8.45 -1.92
CA GLU A 154 21.27 9.32 -2.68
C GLU A 154 22.52 8.59 -3.24
N LEU A 155 22.87 7.45 -2.66
CA LEU A 155 24.01 6.65 -3.10
C LEU A 155 23.68 5.72 -4.28
N SER A 156 22.41 5.58 -4.69
CA SER A 156 21.98 4.66 -5.75
C SER A 156 21.04 5.29 -6.76
N ASP A 157 21.57 5.72 -7.91
CA ASP A 157 20.75 6.24 -9.01
C ASP A 157 19.78 5.19 -9.57
N VAL A 158 20.13 3.91 -9.47
CA VAL A 158 19.27 2.80 -9.89
C VAL A 158 18.05 2.71 -8.98
N ALA A 159 18.23 2.80 -7.66
CA ALA A 159 17.13 2.79 -6.71
C ALA A 159 16.23 4.03 -6.90
N LEU A 160 16.81 5.22 -7.04
CA LEU A 160 16.08 6.46 -7.33
C LEU A 160 15.27 6.36 -8.62
N THR A 161 15.88 5.85 -9.69
CA THR A 161 15.18 5.65 -10.98
C THR A 161 13.99 4.69 -10.83
N VAL A 162 14.15 3.58 -10.12
CA VAL A 162 13.05 2.63 -9.86
C VAL A 162 11.93 3.31 -9.06
N VAL A 163 12.26 4.04 -8.00
CA VAL A 163 11.30 4.80 -7.18
C VAL A 163 10.53 5.79 -8.05
N MET A 164 11.22 6.57 -8.87
CA MET A 164 10.63 7.54 -9.79
C MET A 164 9.67 6.90 -10.79
N VAL A 165 10.09 5.82 -11.46
CA VAL A 165 9.29 5.15 -12.50
C VAL A 165 8.06 4.47 -11.89
N ILE A 166 8.19 3.77 -10.75
CA ILE A 166 7.04 3.15 -10.05
C ILE A 166 6.05 4.23 -9.59
N GLY A 167 6.57 5.36 -9.08
CA GLY A 167 5.74 6.51 -8.73
C GLY A 167 4.94 7.05 -9.93
N ALA A 168 5.58 7.22 -11.09
CA ALA A 168 4.93 7.72 -12.30
C ALA A 168 3.84 6.75 -12.82
N ILE A 169 4.13 5.45 -12.86
CA ILE A 169 3.16 4.42 -13.23
C ILE A 169 1.96 4.48 -12.28
N THR A 170 2.21 4.55 -10.97
CA THR A 170 1.14 4.64 -9.97
C THR A 170 0.32 5.92 -10.15
N ALA A 171 0.97 7.08 -10.33
CA ALA A 171 0.29 8.37 -10.49
C ALA A 171 -0.67 8.35 -11.69
N LEU A 172 -0.19 7.91 -12.85
CA LEU A 172 -0.94 7.91 -14.10
C LEU A 172 -2.05 6.83 -14.11
N PHE A 173 -1.69 5.57 -13.81
CA PHE A 173 -2.62 4.45 -13.92
C PHE A 173 -3.75 4.54 -12.90
N MET A 174 -3.45 4.94 -11.67
CA MET A 174 -4.50 5.10 -10.65
C MET A 174 -5.38 6.31 -10.93
N GLY A 175 -4.81 7.38 -11.51
CA GLY A 175 -5.60 8.51 -12.00
C GLY A 175 -6.63 8.09 -13.06
N LEU A 176 -6.22 7.27 -14.03
CA LEU A 176 -7.12 6.74 -15.09
C LEU A 176 -8.26 5.89 -14.49
N LEU A 177 -7.98 5.08 -13.45
CA LEU A 177 -9.05 4.35 -12.73
C LEU A 177 -10.04 5.28 -12.05
N GLY A 178 -9.58 6.43 -11.54
CA GLY A 178 -10.45 7.45 -10.95
C GLY A 178 -11.52 7.97 -11.92
N ILE A 179 -11.25 7.97 -13.24
CA ILE A 179 -12.20 8.42 -14.27
C ILE A 179 -13.45 7.52 -14.34
N VAL A 180 -13.25 6.19 -14.23
CA VAL A 180 -14.33 5.21 -14.42
C VAL A 180 -15.07 4.87 -13.12
N GLN A 181 -14.57 5.28 -11.95
CA GLN A 181 -15.23 5.01 -10.68
C GLN A 181 -16.53 5.82 -10.53
N ASN A 182 -17.53 5.16 -9.96
CA ASN A 182 -18.84 5.77 -9.67
C ASN A 182 -19.15 5.86 -8.16
N ASP A 183 -18.38 5.22 -7.31
CA ASP A 183 -18.44 5.35 -5.85
C ASP A 183 -17.65 6.58 -5.41
N ILE A 184 -18.30 7.51 -4.68
CA ILE A 184 -17.69 8.78 -4.25
C ILE A 184 -16.44 8.56 -3.40
N LYS A 185 -16.43 7.56 -2.51
CA LYS A 185 -15.25 7.20 -1.70
C LYS A 185 -14.14 6.61 -2.56
N LYS A 186 -14.47 5.75 -3.52
CA LYS A 186 -13.47 5.13 -4.41
C LYS A 186 -12.84 6.15 -5.34
N VAL A 187 -13.58 7.14 -5.86
CA VAL A 187 -12.98 8.25 -6.63
C VAL A 187 -11.91 8.97 -5.80
N VAL A 188 -12.23 9.32 -4.56
CA VAL A 188 -11.27 9.98 -3.65
C VAL A 188 -10.12 9.04 -3.29
N ALA A 189 -10.34 7.74 -3.15
CA ALA A 189 -9.29 6.74 -2.89
C ALA A 189 -8.31 6.59 -4.06
N TYR A 190 -8.78 6.45 -5.30
CA TYR A 190 -7.91 6.41 -6.49
C TYR A 190 -7.16 7.72 -6.69
N SER A 191 -7.78 8.85 -6.35
CA SER A 191 -7.06 10.12 -6.36
C SER A 191 -5.97 10.18 -5.27
N THR A 192 -6.13 9.49 -4.12
CA THR A 192 -5.05 9.33 -3.13
C THR A 192 -3.89 8.52 -3.69
N LEU A 193 -4.17 7.37 -4.31
CA LEU A 193 -3.15 6.55 -4.98
C LEU A 193 -2.35 7.35 -6.00
N SER A 194 -3.05 8.13 -6.83
CA SER A 194 -2.40 9.00 -7.81
C SER A 194 -1.49 10.04 -7.15
N GLN A 195 -1.92 10.72 -6.07
CA GLN A 195 -1.10 11.71 -5.37
C GLN A 195 0.09 11.07 -4.63
N LEU A 196 -0.08 9.88 -4.06
CA LEU A 196 1.05 9.11 -3.50
C LEU A 196 2.07 8.76 -4.58
N GLY A 197 1.62 8.46 -5.80
CA GLY A 197 2.49 8.30 -6.96
C GLY A 197 3.30 9.57 -7.25
N TYR A 198 2.68 10.76 -7.23
CA TYR A 198 3.40 12.04 -7.36
C TYR A 198 4.45 12.23 -6.28
N MET A 199 4.13 11.93 -5.00
CA MET A 199 5.10 12.01 -3.91
C MET A 199 6.27 11.04 -4.13
N THR A 200 5.98 9.82 -4.58
CA THR A 200 7.00 8.81 -4.89
C THR A 200 7.90 9.25 -6.06
N VAL A 201 7.33 9.90 -7.08
CA VAL A 201 8.12 10.53 -8.15
C VAL A 201 9.08 11.58 -7.57
N ALA A 202 8.59 12.46 -6.69
CA ALA A 202 9.44 13.49 -6.05
C ALA A 202 10.59 12.87 -5.25
N LEU A 203 10.33 11.78 -4.51
CA LEU A 203 11.39 11.02 -3.83
C LEU A 203 12.44 10.50 -4.82
N GLY A 204 11.97 9.93 -5.94
CA GLY A 204 12.85 9.33 -6.94
C GLY A 204 13.71 10.33 -7.73
N VAL A 205 13.34 11.63 -7.72
CA VAL A 205 14.18 12.71 -8.29
C VAL A 205 14.96 13.47 -7.23
N SER A 206 15.18 12.88 -6.05
CA SER A 206 15.89 13.47 -4.90
C SER A 206 15.25 14.75 -4.33
N ALA A 207 13.99 15.02 -4.66
CA ALA A 207 13.24 16.16 -4.14
C ALA A 207 12.42 15.76 -2.89
N TYR A 208 13.08 15.19 -1.88
CA TYR A 208 12.43 14.64 -0.68
C TYR A 208 11.65 15.70 0.10
N SER A 209 12.19 16.91 0.26
CA SER A 209 11.51 18.02 0.92
C SER A 209 10.22 18.40 0.19
N VAL A 210 10.20 18.35 -1.15
CA VAL A 210 9.02 18.57 -1.97
C VAL A 210 7.98 17.46 -1.75
N ALA A 211 8.41 16.19 -1.63
CA ALA A 211 7.53 15.07 -1.31
C ALA A 211 6.86 15.25 0.06
N ILE A 212 7.62 15.63 1.09
CA ILE A 212 7.09 15.89 2.45
C ILE A 212 6.18 17.14 2.45
N PHE A 213 6.53 18.17 1.70
CA PHE A 213 5.67 19.35 1.53
C PHE A 213 4.32 18.99 0.89
N HIS A 214 4.35 18.17 -0.18
CA HIS A 214 3.11 17.69 -0.79
C HIS A 214 2.32 16.75 0.13
N LEU A 215 2.99 15.92 0.93
CA LEU A 215 2.37 15.10 1.96
C LEU A 215 1.60 15.94 2.96
N MET A 216 2.18 17.05 3.44
CA MET A 216 1.52 17.94 4.39
C MET A 216 0.28 18.61 3.76
N THR A 217 0.39 19.20 2.58
CA THR A 217 -0.76 19.83 1.90
C THR A 217 -1.85 18.80 1.57
N HIS A 218 -1.44 17.60 1.13
CA HIS A 218 -2.30 16.47 0.85
C HIS A 218 -3.12 16.04 2.07
N ALA A 219 -2.51 16.01 3.25
CA ALA A 219 -3.20 15.62 4.48
C ALA A 219 -4.46 16.47 4.72
N PHE A 220 -4.37 17.80 4.51
CA PHE A 220 -5.50 18.71 4.71
C PHE A 220 -6.59 18.53 3.65
N PHE A 221 -6.26 18.65 2.36
CA PHE A 221 -7.31 18.60 1.35
C PHE A 221 -7.90 17.18 1.15
N LYS A 222 -7.15 16.12 1.46
CA LYS A 222 -7.70 14.76 1.40
C LYS A 222 -8.62 14.44 2.57
N ALA A 223 -8.25 14.83 3.79
CA ALA A 223 -9.16 14.70 4.92
C ALA A 223 -10.46 15.46 4.65
N LEU A 224 -10.36 16.68 4.10
CA LEU A 224 -11.50 17.48 3.70
C LEU A 224 -12.39 16.78 2.67
N LEU A 225 -11.81 16.22 1.62
CA LEU A 225 -12.57 15.52 0.56
C LEU A 225 -13.23 14.24 1.06
N PHE A 226 -12.55 13.45 1.88
CA PHE A 226 -13.14 12.25 2.47
C PHE A 226 -14.28 12.58 3.45
N LEU A 227 -14.07 13.55 4.35
CA LEU A 227 -15.11 13.95 5.28
C LEU A 227 -16.28 14.64 4.55
N GLY A 228 -16.01 15.41 3.48
CA GLY A 228 -17.04 15.97 2.61
C GLY A 228 -17.85 14.87 1.90
N ALA A 229 -17.19 13.84 1.38
CA ALA A 229 -17.88 12.65 0.85
C ALA A 229 -18.72 11.96 1.94
N GLY A 230 -18.21 11.87 3.16
CA GLY A 230 -18.95 11.35 4.31
C GLY A 230 -20.20 12.16 4.65
N SER A 231 -20.11 13.49 4.59
CA SER A 231 -21.24 14.38 4.76
C SER A 231 -22.34 14.11 3.73
N VAL A 232 -21.96 13.97 2.45
CA VAL A 232 -22.89 13.63 1.36
C VAL A 232 -23.51 12.26 1.59
N ILE A 233 -22.74 11.24 1.93
CA ILE A 233 -23.23 9.86 2.16
C ILE A 233 -24.24 9.81 3.31
N VAL A 234 -24.01 10.55 4.40
CA VAL A 234 -24.95 10.64 5.53
C VAL A 234 -26.26 11.30 5.10
N ALA A 235 -26.20 12.42 4.36
CA ALA A 235 -27.36 13.12 3.86
C ALA A 235 -28.14 12.31 2.82
N MET A 236 -27.47 11.43 2.08
CA MET A 236 -28.02 10.55 1.04
C MET A 236 -28.43 9.16 1.58
N HIS A 237 -28.65 9.01 2.90
CA HIS A 237 -29.06 7.74 3.53
C HIS A 237 -28.15 6.56 3.14
N HIS A 238 -26.83 6.78 3.15
CA HIS A 238 -25.76 5.82 2.82
C HIS A 238 -25.61 5.47 1.33
N GLU A 239 -26.25 6.18 0.39
CA GLU A 239 -25.95 6.03 -1.04
C GLU A 239 -24.55 6.58 -1.34
N GLN A 240 -23.76 5.81 -2.11
CA GLN A 240 -22.38 6.16 -2.49
C GLN A 240 -22.21 6.38 -4.00
N ASP A 241 -23.18 5.97 -4.82
CA ASP A 241 -23.10 6.10 -6.27
C ASP A 241 -23.39 7.53 -6.72
N ILE A 242 -22.36 8.22 -7.24
CA ILE A 242 -22.46 9.60 -7.74
C ILE A 242 -23.46 9.76 -8.89
N ARG A 243 -23.84 8.68 -9.57
CA ARG A 243 -24.85 8.71 -10.65
C ARG A 243 -26.26 8.89 -10.14
N LYS A 244 -26.50 8.56 -8.86
CA LYS A 244 -27.78 8.72 -8.16
C LYS A 244 -27.87 10.02 -7.35
N MET A 245 -26.86 10.90 -7.47
CA MET A 245 -26.79 12.21 -6.83
C MET A 245 -27.14 13.32 -7.84
N GLY A 246 -26.99 14.58 -7.47
CA GLY A 246 -27.14 15.74 -8.34
C GLY A 246 -27.87 16.89 -7.68
N GLY A 247 -27.50 18.12 -8.01
CA GLY A 247 -28.15 19.33 -7.51
C GLY A 247 -27.99 19.63 -6.03
N LEU A 248 -27.11 18.91 -5.31
CA LEU A 248 -26.99 18.98 -3.85
C LEU A 248 -26.51 20.32 -3.32
N ARG A 249 -25.94 21.20 -4.16
CA ARG A 249 -25.33 22.46 -3.72
C ARG A 249 -26.30 23.39 -2.96
N LYS A 250 -27.60 23.36 -3.29
CA LYS A 250 -28.60 24.22 -2.63
C LYS A 250 -29.03 23.67 -1.27
N LYS A 251 -28.98 22.37 -1.10
CA LYS A 251 -29.40 21.66 0.10
C LYS A 251 -28.23 21.53 1.11
N MET A 252 -26.98 21.50 0.59
CA MET A 252 -25.75 21.30 1.40
C MET A 252 -24.69 22.37 1.07
N PRO A 253 -24.95 23.66 1.37
CA PRO A 253 -24.06 24.75 0.95
C PRO A 253 -22.68 24.72 1.63
N ILE A 254 -22.57 24.30 2.90
CA ILE A 254 -21.28 24.24 3.60
C ILE A 254 -20.44 23.10 3.02
N THR A 255 -21.04 21.91 2.86
CA THR A 255 -20.38 20.76 2.24
C THR A 255 -19.96 21.07 0.78
N TYR A 256 -20.77 21.82 0.03
CA TYR A 256 -20.45 22.28 -1.33
C TYR A 256 -19.20 23.16 -1.36
N TRP A 257 -19.16 24.26 -0.57
CA TRP A 257 -18.04 25.19 -0.62
C TRP A 257 -16.75 24.59 -0.08
N THR A 258 -16.82 23.81 0.99
CA THR A 258 -15.66 23.13 1.53
C THR A 258 -15.16 22.04 0.57
N GLY A 259 -16.06 21.29 -0.06
CA GLY A 259 -15.75 20.32 -1.10
C GLY A 259 -15.11 20.97 -2.34
N LEU A 260 -15.56 22.16 -2.75
CA LEU A 260 -14.96 22.92 -3.84
C LEU A 260 -13.52 23.33 -3.50
N ILE A 261 -13.28 23.86 -2.29
CA ILE A 261 -11.94 24.23 -1.81
C ILE A 261 -11.01 23.01 -1.85
N GLY A 262 -11.47 21.86 -1.32
CA GLY A 262 -10.69 20.62 -1.36
C GLY A 262 -10.39 20.13 -2.78
N THR A 263 -11.36 20.27 -3.69
CA THR A 263 -11.20 19.90 -5.11
C THR A 263 -10.23 20.83 -5.82
N LEU A 264 -10.31 22.13 -5.60
CA LEU A 264 -9.38 23.12 -6.17
C LEU A 264 -7.95 22.91 -5.65
N ALA A 265 -7.81 22.61 -4.35
CA ALA A 265 -6.51 22.26 -3.78
C ALA A 265 -5.94 20.96 -4.41
N LEU A 266 -6.75 19.91 -4.55
CA LEU A 266 -6.32 18.64 -5.14
C LEU A 266 -5.82 18.77 -6.59
N ILE A 267 -6.51 19.54 -7.43
CA ILE A 267 -6.13 19.70 -8.84
C ILE A 267 -4.91 20.60 -9.03
N GLY A 268 -4.51 21.37 -8.00
CA GLY A 268 -3.43 22.34 -8.06
C GLY A 268 -3.87 23.68 -8.70
N PHE A 269 -5.08 24.16 -8.34
CA PHE A 269 -5.53 25.49 -8.80
C PHE A 269 -4.69 26.59 -8.16
N PRO A 270 -4.18 27.59 -8.93
CA PRO A 270 -3.31 28.64 -8.43
C PRO A 270 -3.86 29.34 -7.19
N GLY A 271 -3.01 29.47 -6.16
CA GLY A 271 -3.37 30.08 -4.87
C GLY A 271 -3.85 29.10 -3.81
N PHE A 272 -4.18 27.86 -4.13
CA PHE A 272 -4.51 26.81 -3.15
C PHE A 272 -3.29 25.97 -2.77
N ALA A 273 -3.35 25.30 -1.60
CA ALA A 273 -2.19 24.61 -1.02
C ALA A 273 -1.57 23.55 -1.98
N GLY A 274 -2.40 22.80 -2.68
CA GLY A 274 -1.93 21.77 -3.61
C GLY A 274 -1.22 22.31 -4.86
N PHE A 275 -1.49 23.54 -5.27
CA PHE A 275 -0.77 24.21 -6.36
C PHE A 275 0.71 24.31 -6.05
N TYR A 276 1.04 24.92 -4.92
CA TYR A 276 2.43 25.15 -4.51
C TYR A 276 3.23 23.85 -4.42
N SER A 277 2.63 22.79 -3.89
CA SER A 277 3.35 21.53 -3.71
C SER A 277 3.41 20.67 -4.98
N LYS A 278 2.35 20.62 -5.77
CA LYS A 278 2.30 19.79 -6.99
C LYS A 278 3.14 20.38 -8.12
N ASP A 279 3.12 21.70 -8.26
CA ASP A 279 3.93 22.40 -9.27
C ASP A 279 5.42 22.17 -9.01
N MET A 280 5.86 22.27 -7.73
CA MET A 280 7.24 21.93 -7.34
C MET A 280 7.63 20.49 -7.66
N ILE A 281 6.71 19.51 -7.57
CA ILE A 281 7.01 18.13 -7.98
C ILE A 281 7.27 18.07 -9.47
N ILE A 282 6.42 18.71 -10.29
CA ILE A 282 6.54 18.67 -11.76
C ILE A 282 7.85 19.33 -12.21
N GLU A 283 8.17 20.48 -11.63
CA GLU A 283 9.41 21.18 -11.92
C GLU A 283 10.65 20.40 -11.44
N ALA A 284 10.60 19.75 -10.27
CA ALA A 284 11.68 18.89 -9.80
C ALA A 284 12.00 17.75 -10.78
N VAL A 285 10.96 17.15 -11.38
CA VAL A 285 11.14 16.12 -12.41
C VAL A 285 11.78 16.70 -13.68
N HIS A 286 11.37 17.90 -14.08
CA HIS A 286 11.91 18.57 -15.26
C HIS A 286 13.43 18.82 -15.15
N PHE A 287 13.92 19.13 -13.95
CA PHE A 287 15.34 19.35 -13.69
C PHE A 287 16.14 18.09 -13.36
N SER A 288 15.51 16.93 -13.32
CA SER A 288 16.20 15.68 -13.01
C SER A 288 17.03 15.19 -14.19
N SER A 289 18.28 14.80 -13.92
CA SER A 289 19.17 14.18 -14.88
C SER A 289 19.10 12.66 -14.91
N LEU A 290 18.23 12.05 -14.09
CA LEU A 290 18.09 10.60 -14.01
C LEU A 290 17.50 9.99 -15.29
N PRO A 291 17.84 8.73 -15.62
CA PRO A 291 17.28 8.02 -16.75
C PRO A 291 15.73 8.01 -16.69
N TYR A 292 15.09 8.22 -17.84
CA TYR A 292 13.63 8.25 -18.00
C TYR A 292 12.90 9.47 -17.39
N ALA A 293 13.60 10.46 -16.82
CA ALA A 293 12.97 11.64 -16.23
C ALA A 293 12.05 12.39 -17.22
N ASP A 294 12.44 12.50 -18.49
CA ASP A 294 11.60 13.12 -19.53
C ASP A 294 10.25 12.41 -19.71
N TRP A 295 10.24 11.07 -19.73
CA TRP A 295 9.00 10.30 -19.83
C TRP A 295 8.13 10.45 -18.59
N VAL A 296 8.77 10.49 -17.42
CA VAL A 296 8.08 10.73 -16.13
C VAL A 296 7.49 12.14 -16.11
N TYR A 297 8.19 13.14 -16.64
CA TYR A 297 7.67 14.50 -16.78
C TYR A 297 6.36 14.52 -17.59
N TYR A 298 6.34 13.92 -18.78
CA TYR A 298 5.11 13.84 -19.57
C TYR A 298 3.99 13.08 -18.86
N ALA A 299 4.32 12.01 -18.13
CA ALA A 299 3.35 11.24 -17.36
C ALA A 299 2.72 12.06 -16.23
N VAL A 300 3.51 12.81 -15.44
CA VAL A 300 2.98 13.65 -14.36
C VAL A 300 2.20 14.85 -14.90
N VAL A 301 2.62 15.46 -16.02
CA VAL A 301 1.87 16.55 -16.69
C VAL A 301 0.53 16.03 -17.22
N ALA A 302 0.49 14.86 -17.87
CA ALA A 302 -0.76 14.23 -18.29
C ALA A 302 -1.66 13.90 -17.09
N GLY A 303 -1.07 13.49 -15.98
CA GLY A 303 -1.74 13.24 -14.71
C GLY A 303 -2.44 14.47 -14.14
N VAL A 304 -2.00 15.70 -14.45
CA VAL A 304 -2.70 16.93 -14.05
C VAL A 304 -4.08 17.01 -14.71
N PHE A 305 -4.14 16.80 -16.04
CA PHE A 305 -5.40 16.76 -16.78
C PHE A 305 -6.35 15.69 -16.22
N ILE A 306 -5.83 14.48 -16.00
CA ILE A 306 -6.60 13.34 -15.47
C ILE A 306 -7.14 13.66 -14.09
N THR A 307 -6.31 14.25 -13.22
CA THR A 307 -6.70 14.65 -11.85
C THR A 307 -7.84 15.67 -11.87
N ALA A 308 -7.72 16.71 -12.72
CA ALA A 308 -8.76 17.72 -12.88
C ALA A 308 -10.05 17.12 -13.42
N PHE A 309 -9.94 16.24 -14.41
CA PHE A 309 -11.10 15.60 -15.03
C PHE A 309 -11.91 14.74 -14.04
N TYR A 310 -11.30 13.75 -13.35
CA TYR A 310 -12.08 12.89 -12.46
C TYR A 310 -12.61 13.63 -11.23
N SER A 311 -11.85 14.60 -10.72
CA SER A 311 -12.25 15.39 -9.55
C SER A 311 -13.46 16.25 -9.86
N PHE A 312 -13.45 16.98 -10.98
CA PHE A 312 -14.59 17.78 -11.38
C PHE A 312 -15.75 16.96 -11.94
N ARG A 313 -15.49 15.78 -12.55
CA ARG A 313 -16.56 14.83 -12.87
C ARG A 313 -17.34 14.44 -11.62
N MET A 314 -16.66 14.03 -10.56
CA MET A 314 -17.29 13.71 -9.27
C MET A 314 -18.02 14.94 -8.72
N PHE A 315 -17.38 16.09 -8.65
CA PHE A 315 -17.94 17.32 -8.11
C PHE A 315 -19.21 17.77 -8.86
N PHE A 316 -19.19 17.76 -10.19
CA PHE A 316 -20.34 18.12 -11.01
C PHE A 316 -21.49 17.13 -10.88
N LEU A 317 -21.21 15.83 -10.88
CA LEU A 317 -22.26 14.82 -10.75
C LEU A 317 -22.93 14.84 -9.36
N VAL A 318 -22.21 15.21 -8.31
CA VAL A 318 -22.74 15.29 -6.93
C VAL A 318 -23.51 16.59 -6.72
N PHE A 319 -22.91 17.74 -7.04
CA PHE A 319 -23.44 19.04 -6.61
C PHE A 319 -24.19 19.81 -7.68
N HIS A 320 -24.00 19.50 -8.96
CA HIS A 320 -24.59 20.21 -10.08
C HIS A 320 -25.52 19.31 -10.90
N GLY A 321 -26.14 19.91 -11.94
CA GLY A 321 -27.10 19.22 -12.78
C GLY A 321 -28.47 19.03 -12.13
N GLU A 322 -29.29 18.21 -12.76
CA GLU A 322 -30.61 17.82 -12.24
C GLU A 322 -30.48 16.83 -11.09
N SER A 323 -31.39 16.89 -10.14
CA SER A 323 -31.48 15.91 -9.05
C SER A 323 -31.83 14.54 -9.62
N ARG A 324 -31.05 13.55 -9.25
CA ARG A 324 -31.28 12.12 -9.54
C ARG A 324 -31.49 11.34 -8.25
N VAL A 325 -31.74 12.08 -7.18
CA VAL A 325 -31.98 11.57 -5.84
C VAL A 325 -33.36 10.91 -5.79
N ASP A 326 -33.47 9.82 -5.06
CA ASP A 326 -34.76 9.19 -4.78
C ASP A 326 -35.72 10.17 -4.07
N PRO A 327 -37.00 10.30 -4.48
CA PRO A 327 -37.94 11.27 -3.91
C PRO A 327 -38.04 11.24 -2.39
N HIS A 328 -38.03 10.05 -1.78
CA HIS A 328 -38.07 9.89 -0.33
C HIS A 328 -36.82 10.47 0.35
N THR A 329 -35.65 10.26 -0.23
CA THR A 329 -34.38 10.81 0.27
C THR A 329 -34.33 12.33 0.06
N GLU A 330 -34.86 12.82 -1.05
CA GLU A 330 -34.84 14.25 -1.40
C GLU A 330 -35.66 15.13 -0.42
N GLU A 331 -36.76 14.60 0.13
CA GLU A 331 -37.59 15.28 1.14
C GLU A 331 -36.81 15.51 2.45
N HIS A 332 -35.93 14.60 2.80
CA HIS A 332 -35.12 14.64 4.04
C HIS A 332 -33.71 15.20 3.84
N LEU A 333 -33.37 15.59 2.61
CA LEU A 333 -32.04 16.07 2.26
C LEU A 333 -31.78 17.46 2.82
N HIS A 334 -30.86 17.56 3.76
CA HIS A 334 -30.42 18.81 4.39
C HIS A 334 -28.92 18.78 4.70
N GLU A 335 -28.36 19.94 5.06
CA GLU A 335 -26.95 20.04 5.48
C GLU A 335 -26.69 19.17 6.72
N SER A 336 -25.50 18.60 6.78
CA SER A 336 -25.07 17.77 7.91
C SER A 336 -24.96 18.57 9.21
N ALA A 337 -25.06 17.89 10.35
CA ALA A 337 -24.93 18.49 11.67
C ALA A 337 -23.61 19.25 11.88
N PRO A 338 -23.58 20.24 12.79
CA PRO A 338 -22.36 21.03 13.09
C PRO A 338 -21.14 20.18 13.48
N SER A 339 -21.35 19.01 14.08
CA SER A 339 -20.28 18.05 14.40
C SER A 339 -19.54 17.53 13.16
N ILE A 340 -20.17 17.57 11.98
CA ILE A 340 -19.57 17.21 10.68
C ILE A 340 -19.07 18.46 9.96
N THR A 341 -19.88 19.53 9.91
CA THR A 341 -19.54 20.72 9.12
C THR A 341 -18.41 21.55 9.74
N PHE A 342 -18.27 21.58 11.06
CA PHE A 342 -17.16 22.29 11.71
C PHE A 342 -15.78 21.71 11.32
N PRO A 343 -15.51 20.40 11.37
CA PRO A 343 -14.28 19.83 10.83
C PRO A 343 -14.04 20.15 9.35
N LEU A 344 -15.09 20.18 8.50
CA LEU A 344 -14.96 20.56 7.10
C LEU A 344 -14.44 21.99 6.95
N ILE A 345 -15.00 22.94 7.67
CA ILE A 345 -14.55 24.34 7.67
C ILE A 345 -13.12 24.45 8.18
N ALA A 346 -12.81 23.78 9.31
CA ALA A 346 -11.49 23.79 9.92
C ALA A 346 -10.39 23.25 8.98
N LEU A 347 -10.71 22.24 8.15
CA LEU A 347 -9.79 21.67 7.16
C LEU A 347 -9.73 22.49 5.86
N ALA A 348 -10.80 23.20 5.50
CA ALA A 348 -10.83 24.03 4.31
C ALA A 348 -9.85 25.20 4.39
N ILE A 349 -9.68 25.80 5.58
CA ILE A 349 -8.75 26.92 5.79
C ILE A 349 -7.31 26.52 5.42
N PRO A 350 -6.68 25.53 6.05
CA PRO A 350 -5.32 25.13 5.68
C PRO A 350 -5.25 24.57 4.24
N SER A 351 -6.28 23.93 3.73
CA SER A 351 -6.32 23.50 2.32
C SER A 351 -6.20 24.65 1.32
N ALA A 352 -6.64 25.84 1.72
CA ALA A 352 -6.46 27.04 0.91
C ALA A 352 -5.07 27.70 1.13
N VAL A 353 -4.63 27.88 2.39
CA VAL A 353 -3.53 28.84 2.68
C VAL A 353 -2.21 28.21 3.09
N ILE A 354 -2.19 26.95 3.58
CA ILE A 354 -0.98 26.38 4.19
C ILE A 354 0.17 26.27 3.19
N GLY A 355 -0.11 25.97 1.92
CA GLY A 355 0.92 25.88 0.90
C GLY A 355 1.65 27.20 0.69
N TYR A 356 0.92 28.31 0.62
CA TYR A 356 1.50 29.64 0.50
C TYR A 356 2.39 30.01 1.69
N LEU A 357 1.95 29.68 2.91
CA LEU A 357 2.65 30.03 4.14
C LEU A 357 3.91 29.21 4.38
N THR A 358 3.95 27.97 3.89
CA THR A 358 4.99 27.01 4.29
C THR A 358 5.93 26.56 3.18
N ILE A 359 5.69 26.97 1.92
CA ILE A 359 6.57 26.61 0.80
C ILE A 359 8.02 27.04 1.05
N ASP A 360 8.23 28.28 1.43
CA ASP A 360 9.56 28.86 1.62
C ASP A 360 10.32 28.20 2.79
N PRO A 361 9.77 28.15 4.03
CA PRO A 361 10.47 27.49 5.14
C PRO A 361 10.70 25.99 4.93
N MET A 362 9.81 25.27 4.28
CA MET A 362 9.96 23.83 4.10
C MET A 362 10.92 23.44 2.99
N LEU A 363 11.01 24.22 1.90
CA LEU A 363 11.79 23.84 0.73
C LEU A 363 13.14 24.55 0.65
N PHE A 364 13.22 25.81 1.12
CA PHE A 364 14.36 26.68 0.83
C PHE A 364 15.05 27.28 2.06
N ASN A 365 14.38 27.30 3.22
CA ASN A 365 14.90 27.91 4.45
C ASN A 365 15.27 26.89 5.54
N GLY A 366 15.65 25.67 5.16
CA GLY A 366 16.36 24.72 6.02
C GLY A 366 15.53 24.01 7.08
N TRP A 367 14.19 24.11 7.08
CA TRP A 367 13.36 23.45 8.10
C TRP A 367 13.56 21.92 8.15
N LEU A 368 13.86 21.29 7.04
CA LEU A 368 14.06 19.84 6.92
C LEU A 368 15.53 19.39 6.80
N ASP A 369 16.48 20.32 6.80
CA ASP A 369 17.91 20.04 6.50
C ASP A 369 18.55 19.07 7.50
N ASN A 370 18.11 19.05 8.75
CA ASN A 370 18.61 18.11 9.77
C ASN A 370 18.06 16.68 9.60
N ALA A 371 17.05 16.49 8.77
CA ALA A 371 16.34 15.22 8.61
C ALA A 371 16.51 14.60 7.22
N ILE A 372 16.83 15.42 6.22
CA ILE A 372 16.94 15.05 4.80
C ILE A 372 18.32 15.42 4.32
N THR A 373 18.99 14.50 3.64
CA THR A 373 20.29 14.73 3.01
C THR A 373 20.12 14.63 1.49
N ILE A 374 20.67 15.59 0.75
CA ILE A 374 20.65 15.61 -0.71
C ILE A 374 22.09 15.88 -1.19
N ASP A 375 22.55 15.09 -2.14
CA ASP A 375 23.82 15.37 -2.85
C ASP A 375 23.54 16.35 -4.00
N ALA A 376 23.63 17.63 -3.71
CA ALA A 376 23.37 18.69 -4.68
C ALA A 376 24.34 18.70 -5.87
N ALA A 377 25.51 18.08 -5.74
CA ALA A 377 26.48 17.95 -6.84
C ALA A 377 26.04 16.89 -7.86
N LYS A 378 25.36 15.84 -7.38
CA LYS A 378 24.89 14.72 -8.18
C LYS A 378 23.45 14.91 -8.67
N HIS A 379 22.58 15.43 -7.80
CA HIS A 379 21.16 15.63 -8.05
C HIS A 379 20.78 17.11 -7.91
N ALA A 380 20.81 17.83 -9.02
CA ALA A 380 20.63 19.28 -9.05
C ALA A 380 19.17 19.75 -8.92
N SER A 381 18.18 18.85 -8.89
CA SER A 381 16.74 19.19 -8.93
C SER A 381 16.35 20.28 -7.91
N MET A 382 16.76 20.13 -6.64
CA MET A 382 16.45 21.12 -5.59
C MET A 382 17.23 22.43 -5.77
N THR A 383 18.47 22.36 -6.28
CA THR A 383 19.29 23.54 -6.54
C THR A 383 18.67 24.39 -7.66
N GLU A 384 18.23 23.77 -8.75
CA GLU A 384 17.58 24.47 -9.86
C GLU A 384 16.20 25.04 -9.43
N LEU A 385 15.42 24.29 -8.65
CA LEU A 385 14.18 24.80 -8.07
C LEU A 385 14.41 26.07 -7.22
N SER A 386 15.46 26.09 -6.39
CA SER A 386 15.76 27.26 -5.55
C SER A 386 16.12 28.51 -6.37
N LYS A 387 16.78 28.33 -7.53
CA LYS A 387 17.09 29.45 -8.46
C LYS A 387 15.85 30.03 -9.12
N MET A 388 14.84 29.19 -9.39
CA MET A 388 13.59 29.63 -10.03
C MET A 388 12.58 30.19 -9.03
N PHE A 389 12.73 29.93 -7.74
CA PHE A 389 11.79 30.38 -6.74
C PHE A 389 11.96 31.87 -6.43
N HIS A 390 11.00 32.68 -6.84
CA HIS A 390 10.97 34.13 -6.60
C HIS A 390 9.91 34.52 -5.55
N GLY A 391 9.50 33.57 -4.72
CA GLY A 391 8.48 33.72 -3.68
C GLY A 391 7.12 33.16 -4.07
N ALA A 392 6.34 32.75 -3.07
CA ALA A 392 5.04 32.10 -3.26
C ALA A 392 4.04 32.97 -4.06
N ALA A 393 4.05 34.30 -3.86
CA ALA A 393 3.16 35.20 -4.57
C ALA A 393 3.47 35.28 -6.09
N ALA A 394 4.76 35.19 -6.46
CA ALA A 394 5.19 35.26 -7.86
C ALA A 394 4.80 33.99 -8.66
N MET A 395 4.60 32.85 -8.02
CA MET A 395 4.18 31.62 -8.65
C MET A 395 2.77 31.72 -9.27
N ILE A 396 1.86 32.49 -8.65
CA ILE A 396 0.46 32.57 -9.11
C ILE A 396 0.35 33.16 -10.55
N PRO A 397 0.88 34.36 -10.87
CA PRO A 397 0.83 34.87 -12.22
C PRO A 397 1.68 34.05 -13.19
N HIS A 398 2.79 33.44 -12.75
CA HIS A 398 3.63 32.58 -13.57
C HIS A 398 2.89 31.32 -14.02
N ALA A 399 2.00 30.76 -13.20
CA ALA A 399 1.25 29.54 -13.50
C ALA A 399 0.54 29.58 -14.86
N VAL A 400 -0.02 30.73 -15.25
CA VAL A 400 -0.78 30.88 -16.52
C VAL A 400 0.08 30.60 -17.76
N TYR A 401 1.39 30.73 -17.65
CA TYR A 401 2.33 30.46 -18.74
C TYR A 401 2.83 29.01 -18.77
N THR A 402 2.45 28.19 -17.80
CA THR A 402 2.91 26.79 -17.67
C THR A 402 1.96 25.80 -18.33
N VAL A 403 2.50 24.69 -18.85
CA VAL A 403 1.70 23.60 -19.46
C VAL A 403 0.76 22.95 -18.42
N PRO A 404 1.17 22.67 -17.18
CA PRO A 404 0.29 22.11 -16.15
C PRO A 404 -0.99 22.92 -15.92
N PHE A 405 -0.92 24.25 -15.96
CA PHE A 405 -2.11 25.10 -15.82
C PHE A 405 -3.15 24.84 -16.92
N TRP A 406 -2.73 24.78 -18.18
CA TRP A 406 -3.65 24.54 -19.30
C TRP A 406 -4.16 23.10 -19.33
N MET A 407 -3.37 22.13 -18.89
CA MET A 407 -3.82 20.76 -18.68
C MET A 407 -4.92 20.69 -17.60
N MET A 408 -4.76 21.40 -16.49
CA MET A 408 -5.78 21.51 -15.44
C MET A 408 -7.08 22.15 -16.00
N VAL A 409 -6.98 23.29 -16.67
CA VAL A 409 -8.15 23.97 -17.28
C VAL A 409 -8.84 23.06 -18.30
N GLY A 410 -8.07 22.40 -19.16
CA GLY A 410 -8.59 21.42 -20.12
C GLY A 410 -9.32 20.25 -19.45
N GLY A 411 -8.79 19.73 -18.33
CA GLY A 411 -9.43 18.68 -17.55
C GLY A 411 -10.77 19.12 -16.94
N ILE A 412 -10.84 20.33 -16.37
CA ILE A 412 -12.09 20.91 -15.84
C ILE A 412 -13.12 21.10 -16.95
N ALA A 413 -12.70 21.69 -18.09
CA ALA A 413 -13.58 21.93 -19.24
C ALA A 413 -14.12 20.59 -19.80
N ALA A 414 -13.26 19.59 -19.95
CA ALA A 414 -13.67 18.26 -20.37
C ALA A 414 -14.67 17.64 -19.38
N ALA A 415 -14.39 17.70 -18.07
CA ALA A 415 -15.33 17.21 -17.05
C ALA A 415 -16.69 17.90 -17.13
N TRP A 416 -16.72 19.22 -17.35
CA TRP A 416 -17.96 19.97 -17.51
C TRP A 416 -18.73 19.51 -18.75
N VAL A 417 -18.06 19.38 -19.91
CA VAL A 417 -18.69 18.91 -21.15
C VAL A 417 -19.30 17.52 -21.00
N PHE A 418 -18.52 16.56 -20.48
CA PHE A 418 -18.96 15.17 -20.39
C PHE A 418 -19.97 14.90 -19.25
N SER A 419 -19.97 15.73 -18.19
CA SER A 419 -20.83 15.49 -17.03
C SER A 419 -22.12 16.34 -17.03
N LEU A 420 -22.11 17.53 -17.63
CA LEU A 420 -23.25 18.46 -17.59
C LEU A 420 -23.78 18.85 -18.96
N TYR A 421 -22.91 19.15 -19.94
CA TYR A 421 -23.35 19.73 -21.20
C TYR A 421 -23.72 18.70 -22.27
N ARG A 422 -22.88 17.69 -22.50
CA ARG A 422 -23.05 16.64 -23.51
C ARG A 422 -22.82 15.24 -22.91
N THR A 423 -23.68 14.88 -21.99
CA THR A 423 -23.57 13.57 -21.28
C THR A 423 -23.61 12.37 -22.24
N GLN A 424 -24.27 12.49 -23.39
CA GLN A 424 -24.27 11.47 -24.43
C GLN A 424 -22.89 11.17 -25.02
N TRP A 425 -21.94 12.11 -24.94
CA TRP A 425 -20.57 11.87 -25.41
C TRP A 425 -19.84 10.91 -24.51
N ALA A 426 -20.14 10.87 -23.22
CA ALA A 426 -19.56 9.89 -22.31
C ALA A 426 -19.95 8.46 -22.71
N THR A 427 -21.23 8.22 -23.01
CA THR A 427 -21.71 6.90 -23.47
C THR A 427 -21.16 6.54 -24.86
N TRP A 428 -21.03 7.52 -25.75
CA TRP A 428 -20.41 7.32 -27.07
C TRP A 428 -18.94 6.90 -26.94
N VAL A 429 -18.12 7.59 -26.10
CA VAL A 429 -16.72 7.25 -25.85
C VAL A 429 -16.63 5.83 -25.27
N GLN A 430 -17.44 5.50 -24.26
CA GLN A 430 -17.47 4.15 -23.68
C GLN A 430 -17.79 3.08 -24.74
N SER A 431 -18.74 3.34 -25.65
CA SER A 431 -19.11 2.40 -26.70
C SER A 431 -18.02 2.24 -27.79
N LYS A 432 -17.25 3.29 -28.07
CA LYS A 432 -16.15 3.24 -29.05
C LYS A 432 -14.88 2.59 -28.50
N PHE A 433 -14.59 2.79 -27.22
CA PHE A 433 -13.38 2.30 -26.54
C PHE A 433 -13.67 1.19 -25.54
N GLN A 434 -14.55 0.25 -25.90
CA GLN A 434 -14.99 -0.85 -25.04
C GLN A 434 -13.82 -1.65 -24.44
N GLY A 435 -12.77 -1.91 -25.22
CA GLY A 435 -11.60 -2.64 -24.74
C GLY A 435 -10.84 -1.89 -23.65
N ILE A 436 -10.64 -0.59 -23.81
CA ILE A 436 -9.99 0.25 -22.80
C ILE A 436 -10.89 0.36 -21.56
N ASN A 437 -12.19 0.57 -21.76
CA ASN A 437 -13.16 0.63 -20.66
C ASN A 437 -13.14 -0.67 -19.85
N TYR A 438 -13.15 -1.84 -20.52
CA TYR A 438 -13.06 -3.15 -19.85
C TYR A 438 -11.76 -3.31 -19.03
N ILE A 439 -10.61 -2.88 -19.57
CA ILE A 439 -9.32 -2.93 -18.85
C ILE A 439 -9.38 -2.06 -17.58
N LEU A 440 -9.95 -0.86 -17.68
CA LEU A 440 -10.08 0.06 -16.54
C LEU A 440 -11.11 -0.45 -15.52
N GLU A 441 -12.27 -0.93 -15.94
CA GLU A 441 -13.29 -1.51 -15.05
C GLU A 441 -12.80 -2.79 -14.36
N SER A 442 -11.97 -3.60 -15.04
CA SER A 442 -11.31 -4.78 -14.46
C SER A 442 -10.08 -4.45 -13.61
N LEU A 443 -9.80 -3.17 -13.33
CA LEU A 443 -8.67 -2.70 -12.52
C LEU A 443 -7.33 -3.24 -13.05
N TYR A 444 -7.14 -3.19 -14.36
CA TYR A 444 -5.98 -3.75 -15.09
C TYR A 444 -5.77 -5.26 -14.86
N GLY A 445 -6.74 -5.96 -14.30
CA GLY A 445 -6.67 -7.39 -14.02
C GLY A 445 -5.79 -7.80 -12.82
N PHE A 446 -5.25 -6.85 -12.05
CA PHE A 446 -4.41 -7.16 -10.88
C PHE A 446 -5.14 -8.02 -9.85
N ASP A 447 -6.40 -7.72 -9.55
CA ASP A 447 -7.19 -8.51 -8.60
C ASP A 447 -7.42 -9.93 -9.09
N ARG A 448 -7.72 -10.10 -10.39
CA ARG A 448 -7.88 -11.43 -11.00
C ARG A 448 -6.57 -12.23 -11.02
N PHE A 449 -5.44 -11.56 -11.31
CA PHE A 449 -4.13 -12.19 -11.23
C PHE A 449 -3.83 -12.68 -9.81
N ASN A 450 -4.04 -11.84 -8.80
CA ASN A 450 -3.82 -12.20 -7.41
C ASN A 450 -4.72 -13.34 -6.96
N GLU A 451 -6.00 -13.35 -7.35
CA GLU A 451 -6.94 -14.42 -7.04
C GLU A 451 -6.50 -15.75 -7.64
N ILE A 452 -6.09 -15.77 -8.90
CA ILE A 452 -5.71 -17.01 -9.60
C ILE A 452 -4.38 -17.55 -9.05
N VAL A 453 -3.35 -16.69 -8.96
CA VAL A 453 -1.98 -17.13 -8.66
C VAL A 453 -1.80 -17.36 -7.17
N PHE A 454 -2.14 -16.37 -6.35
CA PHE A 454 -1.86 -16.44 -4.91
C PHE A 454 -2.99 -17.11 -4.14
N VAL A 455 -4.22 -16.63 -4.24
CA VAL A 455 -5.31 -17.14 -3.40
C VAL A 455 -5.69 -18.56 -3.79
N SER A 456 -6.10 -18.79 -5.05
CA SER A 456 -6.51 -20.12 -5.54
C SER A 456 -5.35 -21.08 -5.63
N GLY A 457 -4.15 -20.61 -6.01
CA GLY A 457 -2.92 -21.41 -6.07
C GLY A 457 -2.53 -21.94 -4.69
N ILE A 458 -2.46 -21.08 -3.70
CA ILE A 458 -2.11 -21.45 -2.32
C ILE A 458 -3.18 -22.35 -1.69
N LYS A 459 -4.48 -22.06 -1.92
CA LYS A 459 -5.57 -22.93 -1.47
C LYS A 459 -5.46 -24.35 -2.06
N LYS A 460 -5.15 -24.47 -3.35
CA LYS A 460 -4.93 -25.78 -4.00
C LYS A 460 -3.73 -26.51 -3.42
N LEU A 461 -2.61 -25.80 -3.23
CA LEU A 461 -1.41 -26.35 -2.61
C LEU A 461 -1.69 -26.79 -1.17
N GLY A 462 -2.34 -25.95 -0.38
CA GLY A 462 -2.72 -26.29 1.00
C GLY A 462 -3.62 -27.52 1.10
N ASN A 463 -4.63 -27.62 0.22
CA ASN A 463 -5.49 -28.80 0.14
C ASN A 463 -4.73 -30.07 -0.29
N PHE A 464 -3.77 -29.92 -1.20
CA PHE A 464 -2.91 -31.04 -1.60
C PHE A 464 -2.04 -31.50 -0.43
N LEU A 465 -1.34 -30.58 0.23
CA LEU A 465 -0.49 -30.91 1.38
C LEU A 465 -1.30 -31.52 2.52
N TRP A 466 -2.46 -30.95 2.85
CA TRP A 466 -3.36 -31.52 3.87
C TRP A 466 -3.80 -32.95 3.52
N LYS A 467 -4.30 -33.19 2.30
CA LYS A 467 -4.83 -34.52 1.93
C LYS A 467 -3.75 -35.57 1.75
N VAL A 468 -2.60 -35.20 1.15
CA VAL A 468 -1.54 -36.16 0.82
C VAL A 468 -0.56 -36.28 1.98
N SER A 469 -0.02 -35.17 2.50
CA SER A 469 1.00 -35.22 3.56
C SER A 469 0.39 -35.49 4.93
N ASP A 470 -0.54 -34.65 5.39
CA ASP A 470 -1.07 -34.77 6.75
C ASP A 470 -1.98 -35.98 6.91
N ALA A 471 -3.11 -35.99 6.19
CA ALA A 471 -4.11 -37.04 6.34
C ALA A 471 -3.63 -38.37 5.72
N GLY A 472 -2.92 -38.35 4.58
CA GLY A 472 -2.48 -39.55 3.87
C GLY A 472 -1.22 -40.17 4.46
N LEU A 473 -0.12 -39.41 4.48
CA LEU A 473 1.18 -39.92 4.90
C LEU A 473 1.29 -39.97 6.43
N ILE A 474 1.11 -38.83 7.10
CA ILE A 474 1.32 -38.75 8.55
C ILE A 474 0.26 -39.55 9.30
N ASP A 475 -1.01 -39.17 9.20
CA ASP A 475 -2.07 -39.78 9.99
C ASP A 475 -2.34 -41.23 9.60
N LYS A 476 -2.58 -41.47 8.29
CA LYS A 476 -3.04 -42.79 7.85
C LYS A 476 -1.92 -43.82 7.74
N MET A 477 -0.75 -43.43 7.20
CA MET A 477 0.35 -44.37 6.98
C MET A 477 1.27 -44.46 8.20
N VAL A 478 1.77 -43.35 8.74
CA VAL A 478 2.72 -43.37 9.85
C VAL A 478 1.99 -43.66 11.16
N VAL A 479 1.07 -42.81 11.60
CA VAL A 479 0.45 -42.93 12.92
C VAL A 479 -0.49 -44.15 13.00
N ASN A 480 -1.52 -44.18 12.17
CA ASN A 480 -2.47 -45.29 12.21
C ASN A 480 -1.90 -46.58 11.60
N GLY A 481 -0.95 -46.48 10.64
CA GLY A 481 -0.24 -47.61 10.07
C GLY A 481 0.63 -48.34 11.08
N SER A 482 1.41 -47.62 11.85
CA SER A 482 2.23 -48.20 12.92
C SER A 482 1.38 -48.87 14.00
N ALA A 483 0.27 -48.24 14.41
CA ALA A 483 -0.69 -48.83 15.34
C ALA A 483 -1.30 -50.13 14.80
N ARG A 484 -1.69 -50.15 13.51
CA ARG A 484 -2.19 -51.36 12.83
C ARG A 484 -1.14 -52.43 12.74
N MET A 485 0.13 -52.07 12.44
CA MET A 485 1.24 -53.02 12.40
C MET A 485 1.48 -53.66 13.75
N VAL A 486 1.49 -52.88 14.83
CA VAL A 486 1.61 -53.42 16.21
C VAL A 486 0.42 -54.33 16.53
N GLY A 487 -0.81 -53.90 16.17
CA GLY A 487 -2.01 -54.76 16.33
C GLY A 487 -1.94 -56.05 15.54
N PHE A 488 -1.44 -55.99 14.30
CA PHE A 488 -1.21 -57.21 13.47
C PHE A 488 -0.17 -58.12 14.08
N ILE A 489 0.98 -57.61 14.49
CA ILE A 489 2.02 -58.40 15.21
C ILE A 489 1.42 -59.03 16.47
N GLY A 490 0.66 -58.23 17.24
CA GLY A 490 -0.02 -58.74 18.43
C GLY A 490 -1.02 -59.87 18.09
N SER A 491 -1.75 -59.78 17.01
CA SER A 491 -2.67 -60.84 16.55
C SER A 491 -1.95 -62.15 16.11
N VAL A 492 -0.75 -62.01 15.55
CA VAL A 492 0.10 -63.16 15.15
C VAL A 492 0.77 -63.78 16.38
N VAL A 493 1.22 -62.97 17.35
CA VAL A 493 1.91 -63.47 18.55
C VAL A 493 0.93 -64.05 19.56
N ARG A 494 -0.29 -63.50 19.67
CA ARG A 494 -1.29 -63.92 20.67
C ARG A 494 -1.61 -65.44 20.62
N PRO A 495 -1.74 -66.13 19.48
CA PRO A 495 -1.97 -67.59 19.41
C PRO A 495 -0.83 -68.43 20.03
N ILE A 496 0.40 -67.88 20.10
CA ILE A 496 1.55 -68.57 20.75
C ILE A 496 1.30 -68.73 22.25
N GLN A 497 0.55 -67.82 22.84
CA GLN A 497 0.13 -67.90 24.25
C GLN A 497 -1.19 -68.71 24.34
N THR A 498 -1.07 -70.01 24.28
CA THR A 498 -2.23 -70.92 24.24
C THR A 498 -2.97 -71.05 25.59
N GLY A 499 -2.34 -70.61 26.71
CA GLY A 499 -2.89 -70.73 28.04
C GLY A 499 -2.79 -72.15 28.66
N TYR A 500 -2.36 -73.13 27.91
CA TYR A 500 -2.23 -74.52 28.40
C TYR A 500 -0.79 -74.79 28.88
N VAL A 501 -0.62 -75.10 30.18
CA VAL A 501 0.66 -75.31 30.81
C VAL A 501 1.51 -76.38 30.12
N TYR A 502 0.89 -77.44 29.61
CA TYR A 502 1.60 -78.51 28.87
C TYR A 502 2.25 -78.05 27.57
N HIS A 503 1.70 -77.08 26.87
CA HIS A 503 2.35 -76.50 25.68
C HIS A 503 3.62 -75.73 26.08
N TYR A 504 3.59 -74.96 27.13
CA TYR A 504 4.79 -74.24 27.59
C TYR A 504 5.85 -75.20 28.12
N ALA A 505 5.45 -76.24 28.91
CA ALA A 505 6.36 -77.28 29.38
C ALA A 505 7.01 -78.01 28.18
N PHE A 506 6.25 -78.36 27.13
CA PHE A 506 6.77 -78.98 25.94
C PHE A 506 7.83 -78.10 25.27
N PHE A 507 7.51 -76.82 25.03
CA PHE A 507 8.47 -75.90 24.39
C PHE A 507 9.72 -75.68 25.28
N MET A 508 9.60 -75.64 26.59
CA MET A 508 10.74 -75.54 27.47
C MET A 508 11.63 -76.75 27.36
N ILE A 509 11.07 -77.98 27.43
CA ILE A 509 11.81 -79.22 27.30
C ILE A 509 12.46 -79.32 25.91
N PHE A 510 11.72 -78.98 24.85
CA PHE A 510 12.20 -79.00 23.47
C PHE A 510 13.35 -78.03 23.26
N SER A 511 13.24 -76.81 23.78
CA SER A 511 14.31 -75.80 23.75
C SER A 511 15.53 -76.23 24.50
N LEU A 512 15.33 -76.84 25.66
CA LEU A 512 16.44 -77.42 26.46
C LEU A 512 17.16 -78.56 25.71
N LEU A 513 16.40 -79.40 25.05
CA LEU A 513 16.98 -80.46 24.18
C LEU A 513 17.79 -79.91 23.03
N ILE A 514 17.28 -78.84 22.35
CA ILE A 514 18.01 -78.16 21.28
C ILE A 514 19.32 -77.57 21.82
N ILE A 515 19.28 -76.88 22.95
CA ILE A 515 20.47 -76.29 23.57
C ILE A 515 21.46 -77.35 23.97
N LEU A 516 21.03 -78.42 24.62
CA LEU A 516 21.87 -79.52 24.99
C LEU A 516 22.48 -80.21 23.77
N THR A 517 21.71 -80.47 22.71
CA THR A 517 22.20 -81.05 21.47
C THR A 517 23.24 -80.13 20.84
N TRP A 518 22.93 -78.82 20.76
CA TRP A 518 23.88 -77.83 20.24
C TRP A 518 25.19 -77.80 21.06
N VAL A 519 25.13 -77.83 22.42
CA VAL A 519 26.28 -77.86 23.27
C VAL A 519 27.07 -79.16 23.07
N LEU A 520 26.42 -80.35 22.96
CA LEU A 520 27.06 -81.64 22.77
C LEU A 520 27.72 -81.81 21.40
N PHE A 521 27.13 -81.26 20.33
CA PHE A 521 27.63 -81.43 18.98
C PHE A 521 28.46 -80.22 18.45
N ALA A 522 28.48 -79.09 19.18
CA ALA A 522 29.32 -77.93 18.86
C ALA A 522 30.70 -78.03 19.53
N GLY A 523 31.31 -79.15 19.48
CA GLY A 523 32.53 -79.58 20.26
C GLY A 523 33.78 -78.70 20.09
N ASP A 524 33.76 -77.59 19.39
CA ASP A 524 34.86 -76.62 19.21
C ASP A 524 34.52 -75.18 19.62
N ASN A 525 33.57 -75.01 20.53
CA ASN A 525 33.10 -73.66 20.85
C ASN A 525 33.83 -73.10 22.09
N PRO A 526 34.61 -72.05 22.00
CA PRO A 526 35.40 -71.45 23.08
C PRO A 526 34.61 -70.97 24.32
N LEU A 527 33.24 -70.95 24.22
CA LEU A 527 32.37 -70.58 25.34
C LEU A 527 32.19 -71.72 26.41
N LEU A 528 32.76 -72.99 26.20
CA LEU A 528 32.68 -74.13 27.12
C LEU A 528 33.95 -74.36 27.92
N GLN A 529 34.94 -73.50 27.81
CA GLN A 529 36.11 -73.50 28.69
C GLN A 529 35.87 -72.64 29.90
N ILE A 530 34.79 -72.89 30.65
CA ILE A 530 34.65 -72.35 31.99
C ILE A 530 35.17 -73.46 32.91
N GLU A 531 36.46 -73.37 33.33
CA GLU A 531 37.01 -74.15 34.42
C GLU A 531 36.26 -73.80 35.71
N PHE A 532 35.66 -74.78 36.36
CA PHE A 532 35.11 -74.65 37.72
C PHE A 532 36.22 -74.60 38.76
#